data_0c5efde1b69ef74259f9099aaaf19277
#
_entry.id   0c5efde1b69ef74259f9099aaaf19277
#
_cell.length_a   1.000
_cell.length_b   1.000
_cell.length_c   1.000
_cell.angle_alpha   90.00
_cell.angle_beta   90.00
_cell.angle_gamma   90.00
#
_symmetry.space_group_name_H-M   'P 1'
#
loop_
_entity.id
_entity.type
_entity.pdbx_description
1 polymer ?
#
loop_
_entity_poly.entity_id
_entity_poly.type
_entity_poly.pdbx_seq_one_letter_code
_entity_poly.pdbx_strand_id
1 'polypeptide(L)'
;MSANVYDGMAEAYTAENENSLMNAYYERPAMLGLAGDVAGRRILDAGCGAGPLAAALRERGAVVSGFDSSAGMVEQARRRLGDGVDLRVADLAEPLPYADGAFDDVVASLVLHYLRDWGPTLAEVRRVLKPGGRLIASVDHPFAVTLLHRATGADFDYFSTYNWTEEWTLGGRTTRMSFWNRPLHAMTDAFSAAGFRIGVISEPPPALEARELFPEEFHGNTSFLGFLFFVLEA
;
A
#
# COMPACT_ATOMS: atom_id res chain seq x y z
N MET A 1 3.51 -6.42 13.61
CA MET A 1 4.55 -6.47 12.53
C MET A 1 5.91 -6.26 13.18
N SER A 2 6.98 -6.95 12.82
CA SER A 2 8.27 -6.54 13.35
C SER A 2 8.74 -5.31 12.56
N ALA A 3 8.55 -4.13 13.13
CA ALA A 3 8.98 -2.84 12.56
C ALA A 3 10.46 -2.81 12.12
N ASN A 4 11.25 -3.74 12.61
CA ASN A 4 12.70 -3.82 12.41
C ASN A 4 13.15 -4.33 11.04
N VAL A 5 12.27 -4.87 10.21
CA VAL A 5 12.70 -5.45 8.92
C VAL A 5 13.13 -4.34 7.96
N TYR A 6 12.33 -3.31 7.82
CA TYR A 6 12.61 -2.19 6.91
C TYR A 6 13.68 -1.23 7.42
N ASP A 7 13.89 -1.09 8.74
CA ASP A 7 14.92 -0.21 9.30
C ASP A 7 16.33 -0.53 8.78
N GLY A 8 16.62 -1.83 8.64
CA GLY A 8 17.92 -2.29 8.19
C GLY A 8 18.16 -2.17 6.68
N MET A 9 17.14 -1.84 5.87
CA MET A 9 17.19 -1.83 4.41
C MET A 9 16.48 -0.60 3.80
N ALA A 10 16.12 0.40 4.62
CA ALA A 10 15.32 1.54 4.20
C ALA A 10 15.89 2.27 2.97
N GLU A 11 17.19 2.53 2.94
CA GLU A 11 17.86 3.20 1.82
C GLU A 11 17.84 2.35 0.54
N ALA A 12 18.17 1.06 0.65
CA ALA A 12 18.17 0.14 -0.50
C ALA A 12 16.76 -0.07 -1.06
N TYR A 13 15.77 -0.25 -0.18
CA TYR A 13 14.37 -0.37 -0.58
C TYR A 13 13.86 0.92 -1.24
N THR A 14 14.23 2.09 -0.70
CA THR A 14 13.87 3.38 -1.30
C THR A 14 14.40 3.48 -2.73
N ALA A 15 15.66 3.13 -2.97
CA ALA A 15 16.27 3.17 -4.29
C ALA A 15 15.57 2.21 -5.28
N GLU A 16 15.20 1.01 -4.84
CA GLU A 16 14.47 0.02 -5.64
C GLU A 16 13.06 0.52 -5.98
N ASN A 17 12.33 1.01 -4.97
CA ASN A 17 10.94 1.49 -5.12
C ASN A 17 10.81 2.67 -6.11
N GLU A 18 11.86 3.48 -6.26
CA GLU A 18 11.86 4.63 -7.17
C GLU A 18 11.66 4.24 -8.64
N ASN A 19 12.20 3.09 -9.04
CA ASN A 19 12.35 2.73 -10.44
C ASN A 19 11.79 1.35 -10.79
N SER A 20 11.23 0.61 -9.83
CA SER A 20 10.69 -0.73 -10.10
C SER A 20 9.39 -0.71 -10.89
N LEU A 21 9.19 -1.72 -11.73
CA LEU A 21 7.92 -1.95 -12.42
C LEU A 21 6.74 -1.88 -11.45
N MET A 22 6.84 -2.61 -10.35
CA MET A 22 5.72 -2.82 -9.42
C MET A 22 5.29 -1.53 -8.74
N ASN A 23 6.24 -0.74 -8.24
CA ASN A 23 5.91 0.46 -7.46
C ASN A 23 5.80 1.71 -8.32
N ALA A 24 6.81 1.98 -9.17
CA ALA A 24 6.89 3.24 -9.91
C ALA A 24 6.00 3.29 -11.14
N TYR A 25 5.83 2.14 -11.83
CA TYR A 25 5.14 2.08 -13.12
C TYR A 25 3.82 1.30 -13.08
N TYR A 26 3.44 0.76 -11.93
CA TYR A 26 2.16 0.07 -11.79
C TYR A 26 1.34 0.62 -10.61
N GLU A 27 1.76 0.36 -9.37
CA GLU A 27 0.96 0.67 -8.18
C GLU A 27 0.73 2.18 -8.01
N ARG A 28 1.78 2.98 -7.98
CA ARG A 28 1.71 4.41 -7.72
C ARG A 28 0.89 5.17 -8.78
N PRO A 29 1.07 4.95 -10.09
CA PRO A 29 0.19 5.56 -11.10
C PRO A 29 -1.28 5.20 -10.92
N ALA A 30 -1.58 3.94 -10.57
CA ALA A 30 -2.94 3.48 -10.32
C ALA A 30 -3.56 4.16 -9.09
N MET A 31 -2.84 4.22 -7.97
CA MET A 31 -3.28 4.92 -6.76
C MET A 31 -3.56 6.39 -7.03
N LEU A 32 -2.68 7.06 -7.76
CA LEU A 32 -2.85 8.47 -8.15
C LEU A 32 -4.03 8.69 -9.10
N GLY A 33 -4.29 7.74 -9.99
CA GLY A 33 -5.46 7.75 -10.87
C GLY A 33 -6.77 7.62 -10.08
N LEU A 34 -6.82 6.69 -9.11
CA LEU A 34 -7.97 6.46 -8.25
C LEU A 34 -8.20 7.62 -7.24
N ALA A 35 -7.13 8.25 -6.77
CA ALA A 35 -7.23 9.43 -5.91
C ALA A 35 -7.92 10.62 -6.64
N GLY A 36 -7.69 10.76 -7.95
CA GLY A 36 -8.31 11.79 -8.78
C GLY A 36 -7.83 13.20 -8.44
N ASP A 37 -8.77 14.15 -8.36
CA ASP A 37 -8.46 15.52 -7.92
C ASP A 37 -8.32 15.56 -6.40
N VAL A 38 -7.12 15.89 -5.96
CA VAL A 38 -6.73 15.97 -4.53
C VAL A 38 -6.33 17.36 -4.09
N ALA A 39 -6.47 18.37 -4.94
CA ALA A 39 -6.08 19.74 -4.62
C ALA A 39 -6.80 20.23 -3.36
N GLY A 40 -6.01 20.67 -2.37
CA GLY A 40 -6.51 21.16 -1.08
C GLY A 40 -7.03 20.08 -0.11
N ARG A 41 -7.09 18.81 -0.52
CA ARG A 41 -7.54 17.71 0.37
C ARG A 41 -6.46 17.37 1.40
N ARG A 42 -6.89 17.10 2.62
CA ARG A 42 -6.04 16.58 3.70
C ARG A 42 -5.99 15.07 3.58
N ILE A 43 -4.82 14.52 3.28
CA ILE A 43 -4.61 13.09 3.01
C ILE A 43 -3.64 12.51 4.04
N LEU A 44 -4.01 11.36 4.62
CA LEU A 44 -3.11 10.55 5.43
C LEU A 44 -2.54 9.43 4.56
N ASP A 45 -1.22 9.36 4.45
CA ASP A 45 -0.50 8.23 3.84
C ASP A 45 -0.15 7.21 4.94
N ALA A 46 -0.94 6.13 5.00
CA ALA A 46 -0.84 5.11 6.02
C ALA A 46 0.13 4.00 5.59
N GLY A 47 1.28 3.90 6.26
CA GLY A 47 2.40 3.08 5.81
C GLY A 47 3.14 3.75 4.66
N CYS A 48 3.52 5.03 4.86
CA CYS A 48 4.03 5.89 3.79
C CYS A 48 5.40 5.48 3.23
N GLY A 49 6.11 4.56 3.89
CA GLY A 49 7.47 4.18 3.52
C GLY A 49 8.38 5.42 3.42
N ALA A 50 9.15 5.52 2.35
CA ALA A 50 9.99 6.68 2.04
C ALA A 50 9.22 7.87 1.44
N GLY A 51 7.89 7.84 1.42
CA GLY A 51 7.02 8.94 1.00
C GLY A 51 6.88 9.19 -0.51
N PRO A 52 7.05 8.22 -1.41
CA PRO A 52 6.96 8.50 -2.85
C PRO A 52 5.52 8.83 -3.29
N LEU A 53 4.50 8.16 -2.74
CA LEU A 53 3.09 8.47 -3.00
C LEU A 53 2.71 9.82 -2.38
N ALA A 54 3.15 10.07 -1.13
CA ALA A 54 2.96 11.35 -0.45
C ALA A 54 3.53 12.53 -1.25
N ALA A 55 4.72 12.38 -1.83
CA ALA A 55 5.34 13.40 -2.69
C ALA A 55 4.47 13.69 -3.92
N ALA A 56 4.04 12.66 -4.64
CA ALA A 56 3.23 12.80 -5.83
C ALA A 56 1.83 13.39 -5.55
N LEU A 57 1.23 13.07 -4.40
CA LEU A 57 -0.03 13.70 -3.96
C LEU A 57 0.16 15.19 -3.64
N ARG A 58 1.28 15.56 -3.00
CA ARG A 58 1.62 16.97 -2.72
C ARG A 58 1.84 17.76 -4.00
N GLU A 59 2.51 17.21 -5.00
CA GLU A 59 2.67 17.84 -6.32
C GLU A 59 1.33 18.13 -6.99
N ARG A 60 0.28 17.35 -6.66
CA ARG A 60 -1.11 17.58 -7.08
C ARG A 60 -1.91 18.51 -6.15
N GLY A 61 -1.23 19.15 -5.20
CA GLY A 61 -1.83 20.15 -4.31
C GLY A 61 -2.48 19.61 -3.04
N ALA A 62 -2.30 18.34 -2.69
CA ALA A 62 -2.79 17.78 -1.43
C ALA A 62 -1.97 18.28 -0.22
N VAL A 63 -2.64 18.37 0.94
CA VAL A 63 -1.99 18.56 2.25
C VAL A 63 -1.81 17.17 2.86
N VAL A 64 -0.59 16.65 2.84
CA VAL A 64 -0.30 15.27 3.23
C VAL A 64 0.29 15.20 4.64
N SER A 65 -0.17 14.25 5.41
CA SER A 65 0.48 13.69 6.61
C SER A 65 0.79 12.22 6.35
N GLY A 66 1.75 11.63 7.05
CA GLY A 66 2.06 10.21 6.85
C GLY A 66 2.62 9.56 8.11
N PHE A 67 2.56 8.25 8.14
CA PHE A 67 3.25 7.46 9.15
C PHE A 67 3.72 6.13 8.59
N ASP A 68 4.76 5.60 9.21
CA ASP A 68 5.26 4.25 8.97
C ASP A 68 5.76 3.65 10.28
N SER A 69 5.74 2.33 10.39
CA SER A 69 6.25 1.63 11.57
C SER A 69 7.79 1.61 11.63
N SER A 70 8.46 1.80 10.50
CA SER A 70 9.91 1.89 10.39
C SER A 70 10.41 3.32 10.57
N ALA A 71 11.22 3.56 11.60
CA ALA A 71 11.86 4.85 11.81
C ALA A 71 12.80 5.20 10.65
N GLY A 72 13.47 4.20 10.07
CA GLY A 72 14.33 4.38 8.88
C GLY A 72 13.54 4.87 7.66
N MET A 73 12.34 4.33 7.43
CA MET A 73 11.46 4.79 6.35
C MET A 73 10.96 6.22 6.59
N VAL A 74 10.53 6.54 7.81
CA VAL A 74 10.11 7.89 8.18
C VAL A 74 11.22 8.91 7.98
N GLU A 75 12.47 8.54 8.26
CA GLU A 75 13.63 9.39 8.01
C GLU A 75 13.87 9.63 6.51
N GLN A 76 13.71 8.61 5.66
CA GLN A 76 13.75 8.75 4.20
C GLN A 76 12.61 9.65 3.70
N ALA A 77 11.41 9.48 4.25
CA ALA A 77 10.27 10.34 3.93
C ALA A 77 10.52 11.81 4.31
N ARG A 78 11.14 12.09 5.47
CA ARG A 78 11.53 13.45 5.86
C ARG A 78 12.52 14.07 4.89
N ARG A 79 13.52 13.31 4.47
CA ARG A 79 14.49 13.79 3.46
C ARG A 79 13.83 14.15 2.13
N ARG A 80 12.82 13.37 1.71
CA ARG A 80 12.05 13.60 0.49
C ARG A 80 11.09 14.78 0.60
N LEU A 81 10.33 14.84 1.67
CA LEU A 81 9.17 15.73 1.81
C LEU A 81 9.49 17.04 2.52
N GLY A 82 10.62 17.10 3.25
CA GLY A 82 11.02 18.22 4.07
C GLY A 82 10.32 18.29 5.42
N ASP A 83 10.81 19.17 6.30
CA ASP A 83 10.40 19.26 7.71
C ASP A 83 8.97 19.80 7.92
N GLY A 84 8.33 20.31 6.87
CA GLY A 84 6.97 20.89 6.94
C GLY A 84 5.84 19.87 6.87
N VAL A 85 6.14 18.58 6.74
CA VAL A 85 5.13 17.50 6.66
C VAL A 85 5.03 16.78 8.00
N ASP A 86 3.80 16.56 8.49
CA ASP A 86 3.57 15.78 9.71
C ASP A 86 3.82 14.28 9.41
N LEU A 87 5.03 13.82 9.74
CA LEU A 87 5.48 12.44 9.57
C LEU A 87 5.76 11.81 10.94
N ARG A 88 5.13 10.64 11.19
CA ARG A 88 5.20 9.97 12.49
C ARG A 88 5.68 8.54 12.36
N VAL A 89 6.36 8.05 13.39
CA VAL A 89 6.59 6.61 13.57
C VAL A 89 5.39 6.05 14.31
N ALA A 90 4.59 5.20 13.65
CA ALA A 90 3.40 4.59 14.23
C ALA A 90 3.09 3.25 13.55
N ASP A 91 2.50 2.30 14.27
CA ASP A 91 2.09 1.00 13.73
C ASP A 91 0.61 1.06 13.32
N LEU A 92 0.32 0.63 12.09
CA LEU A 92 -1.03 0.55 11.54
C LEU A 92 -1.95 -0.43 12.31
N ALA A 93 -1.36 -1.35 13.07
CA ALA A 93 -2.09 -2.28 13.95
C ALA A 93 -2.52 -1.65 15.28
N GLU A 94 -2.03 -0.45 15.61
CA GLU A 94 -2.28 0.25 16.87
C GLU A 94 -3.20 1.47 16.65
N PRO A 95 -3.78 2.06 17.71
CA PRO A 95 -4.56 3.29 17.59
C PRO A 95 -3.76 4.41 16.91
N LEU A 96 -4.33 5.02 15.87
CA LEU A 96 -3.65 6.04 15.10
C LEU A 96 -3.54 7.37 15.87
N PRO A 97 -2.36 8.02 15.89
CA PRO A 97 -2.11 9.24 16.67
C PRO A 97 -2.70 10.50 16.02
N TYR A 98 -3.92 10.41 15.49
CA TYR A 98 -4.64 11.49 14.84
C TYR A 98 -6.05 11.63 15.40
N ALA A 99 -6.60 12.85 15.33
CA ALA A 99 -7.95 13.15 15.79
C ALA A 99 -9.02 12.53 14.86
N ASP A 100 -10.23 12.35 15.39
CA ASP A 100 -11.40 11.94 14.62
C ASP A 100 -11.69 12.95 13.52
N GLY A 101 -12.01 12.46 12.32
CA GLY A 101 -12.38 13.31 11.19
C GLY A 101 -11.27 14.27 10.74
N ALA A 102 -10.02 13.93 10.95
CA ALA A 102 -8.89 14.80 10.59
C ALA A 102 -8.63 14.88 9.09
N PHE A 103 -9.02 13.85 8.31
CA PHE A 103 -8.63 13.68 6.92
C PHE A 103 -9.83 13.57 5.98
N ASP A 104 -9.65 14.10 4.77
CA ASP A 104 -10.60 13.92 3.66
C ASP A 104 -10.42 12.57 2.99
N ASP A 105 -9.17 12.09 2.88
CA ASP A 105 -8.84 10.77 2.36
C ASP A 105 -7.73 10.12 3.21
N VAL A 106 -7.72 8.80 3.23
CA VAL A 106 -6.59 7.97 3.64
C VAL A 106 -6.13 7.16 2.44
N VAL A 107 -4.83 7.12 2.18
CA VAL A 107 -4.24 6.18 1.21
C VAL A 107 -3.49 5.10 1.97
N ALA A 108 -3.64 3.85 1.54
CA ALA A 108 -3.00 2.66 2.13
C ALA A 108 -2.37 1.83 0.98
N SER A 109 -1.16 2.25 0.59
CA SER A 109 -0.42 1.69 -0.53
C SER A 109 0.36 0.46 -0.10
N LEU A 110 -0.03 -0.74 -0.57
CA LEU A 110 0.64 -2.02 -0.32
C LEU A 110 0.99 -2.27 1.16
N VAL A 111 0.10 -1.93 2.07
CA VAL A 111 0.36 -2.02 3.52
C VAL A 111 -0.58 -2.97 4.24
N LEU A 112 -1.83 -3.13 3.79
CA LEU A 112 -2.81 -3.97 4.48
C LEU A 112 -2.44 -5.46 4.49
N HIS A 113 -1.70 -5.94 3.50
CA HIS A 113 -1.28 -7.33 3.42
C HIS A 113 -0.25 -7.73 4.51
N TYR A 114 0.30 -6.77 5.27
CA TYR A 114 1.10 -7.08 6.45
C TYR A 114 0.26 -7.45 7.67
N LEU A 115 -1.06 -7.17 7.66
CA LEU A 115 -1.94 -7.37 8.79
C LEU A 115 -2.77 -8.65 8.67
N ARG A 116 -2.73 -9.45 9.74
CA ARG A 116 -3.60 -10.62 9.86
C ARG A 116 -5.07 -10.23 10.01
N ASP A 117 -5.34 -9.24 10.83
CA ASP A 117 -6.69 -8.75 11.12
C ASP A 117 -6.81 -7.30 10.66
N TRP A 118 -7.77 -7.04 9.77
CA TRP A 118 -8.03 -5.71 9.25
C TRP A 118 -9.05 -4.93 10.08
N GLY A 119 -9.84 -5.61 10.91
CA GLY A 119 -10.95 -5.00 11.64
C GLY A 119 -10.54 -3.78 12.47
N PRO A 120 -9.60 -3.92 13.43
CA PRO A 120 -9.15 -2.79 14.25
C PRO A 120 -8.56 -1.64 13.42
N THR A 121 -7.74 -1.97 12.43
CA THR A 121 -7.12 -0.98 11.53
C THR A 121 -8.15 -0.21 10.72
N LEU A 122 -9.12 -0.91 10.13
CA LEU A 122 -10.18 -0.27 9.34
C LEU A 122 -11.08 0.60 10.21
N ALA A 123 -11.34 0.22 11.45
CA ALA A 123 -12.07 1.06 12.40
C ALA A 123 -11.31 2.36 12.71
N GLU A 124 -9.99 2.30 12.92
CA GLU A 124 -9.15 3.47 13.14
C GLU A 124 -9.07 4.36 11.89
N VAL A 125 -8.88 3.77 10.70
CA VAL A 125 -8.93 4.52 9.43
C VAL A 125 -10.26 5.24 9.28
N ARG A 126 -11.39 4.56 9.58
CA ARG A 126 -12.71 5.18 9.51
C ARG A 126 -12.89 6.29 10.54
N ARG A 127 -12.34 6.15 11.74
CA ARG A 127 -12.38 7.17 12.80
C ARG A 127 -11.67 8.46 12.37
N VAL A 128 -10.50 8.36 11.76
CA VAL A 128 -9.71 9.53 11.33
C VAL A 128 -10.23 10.18 10.06
N LEU A 129 -11.07 9.48 9.27
CA LEU A 129 -11.76 10.03 8.11
C LEU A 129 -12.93 10.92 8.51
N LYS A 130 -13.13 12.01 7.78
CA LYS A 130 -14.36 12.80 7.82
C LYS A 130 -15.55 11.96 7.31
N PRO A 131 -16.79 12.27 7.71
CA PRO A 131 -17.96 11.72 7.07
C PRO A 131 -17.93 11.95 5.55
N GLY A 132 -18.09 10.86 4.76
CA GLY A 132 -17.94 10.91 3.30
C GLY A 132 -16.49 10.99 2.80
N GLY A 133 -15.52 10.85 3.68
CA GLY A 133 -14.11 10.69 3.32
C GLY A 133 -13.85 9.32 2.68
N ARG A 134 -12.67 9.13 2.07
CA ARG A 134 -12.36 7.90 1.32
C ARG A 134 -11.12 7.20 1.86
N LEU A 135 -11.15 5.86 1.90
CA LEU A 135 -9.96 5.04 1.93
C LEU A 135 -9.65 4.55 0.52
N ILE A 136 -8.46 4.83 0.02
CA ILE A 136 -7.94 4.34 -1.26
C ILE A 136 -6.83 3.36 -0.93
N ALA A 137 -7.01 2.09 -1.28
CA ALA A 137 -6.09 1.03 -0.87
C ALA A 137 -5.65 0.18 -2.05
N SER A 138 -4.40 -0.26 -2.01
CA SER A 138 -3.85 -1.30 -2.86
C SER A 138 -3.35 -2.48 -2.03
N VAL A 139 -3.51 -3.68 -2.57
CA VAL A 139 -3.01 -4.93 -2.00
C VAL A 139 -2.51 -5.85 -3.10
N ASP A 140 -1.71 -6.84 -2.74
CA ASP A 140 -1.40 -7.94 -3.65
C ASP A 140 -2.68 -8.58 -4.15
N HIS A 141 -2.74 -8.86 -5.44
CA HIS A 141 -3.91 -9.50 -6.03
C HIS A 141 -4.02 -10.95 -5.56
N PRO A 142 -5.07 -11.34 -4.80
CA PRO A 142 -5.10 -12.62 -4.11
C PRO A 142 -5.06 -13.82 -5.07
N PHE A 143 -5.63 -13.67 -6.27
CA PHE A 143 -5.57 -14.72 -7.29
C PHE A 143 -4.19 -14.82 -7.93
N ALA A 144 -3.51 -13.68 -8.19
CA ALA A 144 -2.16 -13.68 -8.73
C ALA A 144 -1.16 -14.33 -7.75
N VAL A 145 -1.24 -14.00 -6.46
CA VAL A 145 -0.45 -14.65 -5.40
C VAL A 145 -0.71 -16.16 -5.36
N THR A 146 -1.97 -16.58 -5.46
CA THR A 146 -2.32 -18.02 -5.49
C THR A 146 -1.72 -18.74 -6.70
N LEU A 147 -1.77 -18.12 -7.89
CA LEU A 147 -1.16 -18.68 -9.09
C LEU A 147 0.36 -18.79 -8.96
N LEU A 148 1.02 -17.76 -8.41
CA LEU A 148 2.45 -17.76 -8.15
C LEU A 148 2.84 -18.92 -7.21
N HIS A 149 2.11 -19.10 -6.11
CA HIS A 149 2.36 -20.17 -5.16
C HIS A 149 2.19 -21.55 -5.81
N ARG A 150 1.13 -21.75 -6.61
CA ARG A 150 0.94 -23.02 -7.35
C ARG A 150 2.06 -23.29 -8.33
N ALA A 151 2.56 -22.28 -9.02
CA ALA A 151 3.69 -22.40 -9.95
C ALA A 151 5.00 -22.81 -9.25
N THR A 152 5.16 -22.44 -7.96
CA THR A 152 6.31 -22.85 -7.12
C THR A 152 6.07 -24.13 -6.34
N GLY A 153 4.94 -24.81 -6.55
CA GLY A 153 4.60 -26.09 -5.90
C GLY A 153 3.97 -25.94 -4.51
N ALA A 154 3.66 -24.74 -4.06
CA ALA A 154 2.91 -24.53 -2.83
C ALA A 154 1.40 -24.65 -3.10
N ASP A 155 0.70 -25.39 -2.25
CA ASP A 155 -0.75 -25.61 -2.36
C ASP A 155 -1.46 -24.91 -1.20
N PHE A 156 -1.88 -23.66 -1.44
CA PHE A 156 -2.69 -22.90 -0.51
C PHE A 156 -4.16 -22.86 -0.99
N ASP A 157 -5.09 -22.99 -0.03
CA ASP A 157 -6.49 -22.78 -0.31
C ASP A 157 -6.76 -21.29 -0.55
N TYR A 158 -7.16 -20.94 -1.77
CA TYR A 158 -7.52 -19.57 -2.15
C TYR A 158 -8.57 -18.94 -1.23
N PHE A 159 -9.52 -19.74 -0.73
CA PHE A 159 -10.63 -19.25 0.09
C PHE A 159 -10.26 -19.00 1.55
N SER A 160 -9.06 -19.37 1.97
CA SER A 160 -8.55 -19.10 3.31
C SER A 160 -7.68 -17.85 3.37
N THR A 161 -7.62 -17.23 4.56
CA THR A 161 -6.60 -16.24 4.88
C THR A 161 -5.39 -16.97 5.44
N TYR A 162 -4.23 -16.86 4.77
CA TYR A 162 -3.01 -17.57 5.17
C TYR A 162 -1.79 -16.64 5.16
N ASN A 163 -0.81 -16.97 5.99
CA ASN A 163 0.47 -16.29 6.01
C ASN A 163 1.46 -17.01 5.08
N TRP A 164 2.26 -16.24 4.35
CA TRP A 164 3.36 -16.74 3.56
C TRP A 164 4.60 -15.85 3.72
N THR A 165 5.75 -16.36 3.36
CA THR A 165 7.02 -15.65 3.48
C THR A 165 7.84 -15.82 2.23
N GLU A 166 8.57 -14.78 1.87
CA GLU A 166 9.58 -14.81 0.82
C GLU A 166 10.88 -14.12 1.28
N GLU A 167 11.97 -14.42 0.60
CA GLU A 167 13.24 -13.79 0.86
C GLU A 167 13.48 -12.66 -0.13
N TRP A 168 13.70 -11.46 0.40
CA TRP A 168 14.09 -10.30 -0.37
C TRP A 168 15.57 -10.02 -0.16
N THR A 169 16.30 -9.81 -1.27
CA THR A 169 17.71 -9.39 -1.22
C THR A 169 17.84 -7.99 -1.79
N LEU A 170 18.10 -7.02 -0.92
CA LEU A 170 18.22 -5.60 -1.25
C LEU A 170 19.50 -5.05 -0.63
N GLY A 171 20.29 -4.30 -1.42
CA GLY A 171 21.54 -3.73 -0.95
C GLY A 171 22.53 -4.76 -0.40
N GLY A 172 22.51 -6.00 -0.92
CA GLY A 172 23.36 -7.10 -0.45
C GLY A 172 22.93 -7.74 0.89
N ARG A 173 21.77 -7.38 1.42
CA ARG A 173 21.18 -7.97 2.63
C ARG A 173 19.96 -8.79 2.26
N THR A 174 19.92 -10.04 2.73
CA THR A 174 18.74 -10.90 2.59
C THR A 174 17.92 -10.86 3.87
N THR A 175 16.61 -10.66 3.71
CA THR A 175 15.65 -10.65 4.82
C THR A 175 14.40 -11.43 4.41
N ARG A 176 13.73 -12.00 5.41
CA ARG A 176 12.47 -12.73 5.20
C ARG A 176 11.30 -11.77 5.42
N MET A 177 10.52 -11.55 4.37
CA MET A 177 9.29 -10.81 4.41
C MET A 177 8.11 -11.73 4.67
N SER A 178 7.11 -11.25 5.39
CA SER A 178 5.92 -12.02 5.77
C SER A 178 4.67 -11.26 5.39
N PHE A 179 3.79 -11.94 4.65
CA PHE A 179 2.56 -11.36 4.10
C PHE A 179 1.35 -12.23 4.42
N TRP A 180 0.19 -11.62 4.48
CA TRP A 180 -1.10 -12.30 4.61
C TRP A 180 -1.86 -12.21 3.29
N ASN A 181 -2.01 -13.34 2.62
CA ASN A 181 -2.96 -13.43 1.52
C ASN A 181 -4.38 -13.51 2.08
N ARG A 182 -5.28 -12.74 1.50
CA ARG A 182 -6.69 -12.68 1.90
C ARG A 182 -7.55 -12.76 0.65
N PRO A 183 -8.51 -13.71 0.55
CA PRO A 183 -9.36 -13.81 -0.64
C PRO A 183 -10.27 -12.58 -0.77
N LEU A 184 -10.70 -12.28 -1.99
CA LEU A 184 -11.50 -11.09 -2.28
C LEU A 184 -12.73 -10.96 -1.39
N HIS A 185 -13.49 -12.06 -1.18
CA HIS A 185 -14.69 -12.02 -0.33
C HIS A 185 -14.34 -11.57 1.10
N ALA A 186 -13.25 -12.08 1.69
CA ALA A 186 -12.86 -11.71 3.05
C ALA A 186 -12.33 -10.27 3.14
N MET A 187 -11.82 -9.69 2.03
CA MET A 187 -11.51 -8.25 1.95
C MET A 187 -12.78 -7.43 1.98
N THR A 188 -13.74 -7.74 1.11
CA THR A 188 -15.02 -7.02 1.01
C THR A 188 -15.86 -7.13 2.28
N ASP A 189 -15.85 -8.30 2.94
CA ASP A 189 -16.51 -8.51 4.23
C ASP A 189 -15.86 -7.64 5.33
N ALA A 190 -14.53 -7.55 5.38
CA ALA A 190 -13.83 -6.71 6.35
C ALA A 190 -14.15 -5.21 6.15
N PHE A 191 -14.19 -4.74 4.91
CA PHE A 191 -14.57 -3.35 4.61
C PHE A 191 -16.02 -3.06 5.03
N SER A 192 -16.95 -3.96 4.68
CA SER A 192 -18.36 -3.83 5.03
C SER A 192 -18.58 -3.88 6.55
N ALA A 193 -17.89 -4.79 7.24
CA ALA A 193 -17.96 -4.91 8.71
C ALA A 193 -17.44 -3.66 9.43
N ALA A 194 -16.43 -2.98 8.85
CA ALA A 194 -15.91 -1.70 9.36
C ALA A 194 -16.82 -0.51 9.00
N GLY A 195 -17.91 -0.72 8.24
CA GLY A 195 -18.88 0.30 7.87
C GLY A 195 -18.50 1.14 6.65
N PHE A 196 -17.56 0.67 5.83
CA PHE A 196 -17.25 1.28 4.55
C PHE A 196 -18.23 0.82 3.45
N ARG A 197 -18.53 1.74 2.54
CA ARG A 197 -19.19 1.42 1.28
C ARG A 197 -18.14 1.28 0.19
N ILE A 198 -18.18 0.18 -0.55
CA ILE A 198 -17.26 -0.06 -1.67
C ILE A 198 -17.74 0.77 -2.86
N GLY A 199 -16.97 1.79 -3.23
CA GLY A 199 -17.23 2.62 -4.40
C GLY A 199 -16.61 2.05 -5.67
N VAL A 200 -15.36 1.58 -5.57
CA VAL A 200 -14.61 1.02 -6.71
C VAL A 200 -13.83 -0.21 -6.26
N ILE A 201 -13.83 -1.25 -7.10
CA ILE A 201 -12.83 -2.33 -7.13
C ILE A 201 -12.18 -2.26 -8.50
N SER A 202 -10.86 -2.21 -8.58
CA SER A 202 -10.15 -1.98 -9.83
C SER A 202 -8.91 -2.85 -9.98
N GLU A 203 -8.65 -3.25 -11.21
CA GLU A 203 -7.46 -4.00 -11.66
C GLU A 203 -6.84 -3.26 -12.85
N PRO A 204 -6.29 -2.04 -12.66
CA PRO A 204 -5.72 -1.28 -13.76
C PRO A 204 -4.46 -1.97 -14.29
N PRO A 205 -4.14 -1.81 -15.57
CA PRO A 205 -2.84 -2.26 -16.10
C PRO A 205 -1.71 -1.37 -15.57
N PRO A 206 -0.45 -1.83 -15.65
CA PRO A 206 0.71 -0.96 -15.50
C PRO A 206 0.68 0.22 -16.48
N ALA A 207 1.46 1.27 -16.19
CA ALA A 207 1.63 2.41 -17.07
C ALA A 207 2.06 1.97 -18.49
N LEU A 208 1.66 2.73 -19.50
CA LEU A 208 1.87 2.32 -20.91
C LEU A 208 3.35 2.08 -21.25
N GLU A 209 4.23 2.91 -20.70
CA GLU A 209 5.69 2.81 -20.88
C GLU A 209 6.33 1.63 -20.16
N ALA A 210 5.65 1.05 -19.17
CA ALA A 210 6.18 -0.06 -18.37
C ALA A 210 6.65 -1.24 -19.21
N ARG A 211 5.93 -1.56 -20.28
CA ARG A 211 6.25 -2.69 -21.17
C ARG A 211 7.55 -2.49 -21.96
N GLU A 212 7.83 -1.24 -22.32
CA GLU A 212 9.06 -0.90 -23.05
C GLU A 212 10.27 -0.84 -22.10
N LEU A 213 10.05 -0.37 -20.88
CA LEU A 213 11.10 -0.23 -19.87
C LEU A 213 11.45 -1.55 -19.18
N PHE A 214 10.50 -2.47 -19.07
CA PHE A 214 10.64 -3.73 -18.32
C PHE A 214 10.21 -4.96 -19.16
N PRO A 215 10.73 -5.17 -20.36
CA PRO A 215 10.28 -6.24 -21.27
C PRO A 215 10.48 -7.64 -20.68
N GLU A 216 11.50 -7.83 -19.86
CA GLU A 216 11.83 -9.11 -19.23
C GLU A 216 10.76 -9.52 -18.19
N GLU A 217 10.24 -8.58 -17.41
CA GLU A 217 9.23 -8.83 -16.37
C GLU A 217 7.87 -9.22 -16.97
N PHE A 218 7.60 -8.78 -18.18
CA PHE A 218 6.39 -9.20 -18.91
C PHE A 218 6.50 -10.61 -19.50
N HIS A 219 7.71 -11.19 -19.59
CA HIS A 219 7.92 -12.54 -20.16
C HIS A 219 7.21 -12.77 -21.49
N GLY A 220 7.16 -11.76 -22.35
CA GLY A 220 6.45 -11.80 -23.65
C GLY A 220 4.92 -11.72 -23.55
N ASN A 221 4.33 -11.62 -22.37
CA ASN A 221 2.90 -11.42 -22.21
C ASN A 221 2.46 -10.00 -22.57
N THR A 222 1.20 -9.84 -22.94
CA THR A 222 0.60 -8.53 -23.22
C THR A 222 -0.03 -7.88 -22.00
N SER A 223 -0.21 -8.64 -20.92
CA SER A 223 -0.85 -8.21 -19.68
C SER A 223 -0.06 -8.68 -18.48
N PHE A 224 -0.16 -7.91 -17.41
CA PHE A 224 0.43 -8.18 -16.11
C PHE A 224 -0.60 -7.86 -15.03
N LEU A 225 -0.85 -8.80 -14.12
CA LEU A 225 -1.77 -8.63 -13.01
C LEU A 225 -1.02 -8.90 -11.70
N GLY A 226 -0.80 -7.86 -10.89
CA GLY A 226 -0.10 -7.99 -9.62
C GLY A 226 -0.92 -7.48 -8.44
N PHE A 227 -1.73 -6.43 -8.64
CA PHE A 227 -2.38 -5.72 -7.56
C PHE A 227 -3.89 -5.59 -7.76
N LEU A 228 -4.58 -5.46 -6.63
CA LEU A 228 -6.01 -5.17 -6.53
C LEU A 228 -6.20 -3.86 -5.77
N PHE A 229 -7.07 -3.00 -6.27
CA PHE A 229 -7.29 -1.66 -5.76
C PHE A 229 -8.72 -1.43 -5.34
N PHE A 230 -8.89 -0.59 -4.31
CA PHE A 230 -10.19 -0.24 -3.76
C PHE A 230 -10.32 1.26 -3.53
N VAL A 231 -11.51 1.80 -3.80
CA VAL A 231 -11.95 3.10 -3.26
C VAL A 231 -13.17 2.84 -2.40
N LEU A 232 -13.05 3.17 -1.13
CA LEU A 232 -14.04 2.92 -0.08
C LEU A 232 -14.49 4.26 0.49
N GLU A 233 -15.79 4.39 0.78
CA GLU A 233 -16.38 5.61 1.35
C GLU A 233 -16.77 5.37 2.81
N ALA A 234 -16.43 6.31 3.70
CA ALA A 234 -16.66 6.25 5.15
C ALA A 234 -18.05 6.76 5.57
#